data_f2f6192569cfa9dd6bfb373fbddc7c97
#
_entry.id   f2f6192569cfa9dd6bfb373fbddc7c97
#
_cell.length_a   1.000
_cell.length_b   1.000
_cell.length_c   1.000
_cell.angle_alpha   90.00
_cell.angle_beta   90.00
_cell.angle_gamma   90.00
#
_symmetry.space_group_name_H-M   'P 1'
#
loop_
_entity.id
_entity.type
_entity.pdbx_description
1 polymer ?
#
loop_
_entity_poly.entity_id
_entity_poly.type
_entity_poly.pdbx_seq_one_letter_code
_entity_poly.pdbx_strand_id
1 'polypeptide(L)'
;MKHLYFLSIALFSLNATAQLKDCATCATQVIDEEQISELSIDELRFLTNDLYARKGYKFKDYEISNYFNEKPWYKPVSDNSKVKLNAVEEQNVKLFQERTAILKADREKLLEALRSLKAATLKGNSPIPQGNYNEHFSKTIAKIDIDDIHWIKNQGYYSVEVDNFKKTHQYYISIEDNEILIYWIFLEYSKKAEEEKLPKTFYENEIDSASPLKGAYIWSFTWENSQLVFKGYIPTG
;
A
#
# COMPACT_ATOMS: atom_id res chain seq x y z
N MET A 1 -54.89 -22.56 -28.46
CA MET A 1 -54.34 -22.70 -27.11
C MET A 1 -53.04 -21.96 -27.06
N LYS A 2 -52.99 -20.76 -26.41
CA LYS A 2 -51.79 -19.93 -26.29
C LYS A 2 -51.13 -20.24 -24.96
N HIS A 3 -49.95 -20.82 -24.96
CA HIS A 3 -49.17 -21.06 -23.75
C HIS A 3 -48.42 -19.78 -23.35
N LEU A 4 -48.81 -19.21 -22.21
CA LEU A 4 -48.14 -18.05 -21.60
C LEU A 4 -47.02 -18.58 -20.74
N TYR A 5 -45.76 -18.39 -21.14
CA TYR A 5 -44.61 -18.70 -20.31
C TYR A 5 -44.35 -17.54 -19.32
N PHE A 6 -44.59 -17.77 -18.07
CA PHE A 6 -44.18 -16.87 -16.98
C PHE A 6 -42.67 -17.03 -16.77
N LEU A 7 -41.93 -16.03 -17.18
CA LEU A 7 -40.48 -15.92 -16.87
C LEU A 7 -40.32 -15.35 -15.45
N SER A 8 -40.06 -16.22 -14.48
CA SER A 8 -39.74 -15.79 -13.12
C SER A 8 -38.32 -15.22 -13.08
N ILE A 9 -38.19 -13.89 -13.08
CA ILE A 9 -36.94 -13.22 -12.83
C ILE A 9 -36.69 -13.27 -11.33
N ALA A 10 -35.79 -14.18 -10.89
CA ALA A 10 -35.24 -14.17 -9.54
C ALA A 10 -34.35 -12.95 -9.36
N LEU A 11 -34.83 -11.93 -8.68
CA LEU A 11 -34.02 -10.80 -8.24
C LEU A 11 -33.07 -11.29 -7.15
N PHE A 12 -31.83 -11.62 -7.55
CA PHE A 12 -30.73 -11.73 -6.62
C PHE A 12 -30.39 -10.30 -6.15
N SER A 13 -30.85 -9.95 -4.94
CA SER A 13 -30.37 -8.77 -4.24
C SER A 13 -28.91 -9.02 -3.87
N LEU A 14 -27.98 -8.47 -4.67
CA LEU A 14 -26.59 -8.31 -4.28
C LEU A 14 -26.60 -7.32 -3.10
N ASN A 15 -26.48 -7.84 -1.88
CA ASN A 15 -26.17 -7.02 -0.72
C ASN A 15 -24.71 -6.57 -0.89
N ALA A 16 -24.50 -5.46 -1.62
CA ALA A 16 -23.21 -4.77 -1.60
C ALA A 16 -23.09 -4.14 -0.22
N THR A 17 -22.35 -4.77 0.69
CA THR A 17 -21.99 -4.16 1.96
C THR A 17 -21.06 -3.00 1.67
N ALA A 18 -21.48 -1.79 2.01
CA ALA A 18 -20.68 -0.60 1.81
C ALA A 18 -19.53 -0.63 2.82
N GLN A 19 -18.30 -0.37 2.33
CA GLN A 19 -17.12 -0.19 3.16
C GLN A 19 -17.36 0.86 4.25
N LEU A 20 -16.94 0.55 5.48
CA LEU A 20 -17.09 1.44 6.63
C LEU A 20 -16.15 2.66 6.49
N LYS A 21 -16.73 3.86 6.46
CA LYS A 21 -15.98 5.12 6.31
C LYS A 21 -15.70 5.85 7.63
N ASP A 22 -16.59 5.68 8.59
CA ASP A 22 -16.48 6.27 9.94
C ASP A 22 -17.27 5.41 10.95
N CYS A 23 -17.16 5.74 12.23
CA CYS A 23 -17.82 5.03 13.32
C CYS A 23 -19.09 5.71 13.83
N ALA A 24 -19.86 6.39 12.96
CA ALA A 24 -21.10 7.05 13.37
C ALA A 24 -22.13 6.06 13.97
N THR A 25 -22.16 4.83 13.49
CA THR A 25 -23.07 3.76 13.96
C THR A 25 -22.41 2.76 14.90
N CYS A 26 -21.09 2.77 15.05
CA CYS A 26 -20.36 1.75 15.82
C CYS A 26 -20.73 1.68 17.33
N ALA A 27 -21.45 2.67 17.86
CA ALA A 27 -21.93 2.64 19.23
C ALA A 27 -23.16 1.74 19.43
N THR A 28 -23.87 1.44 18.36
CA THR A 28 -25.15 0.70 18.39
C THR A 28 -25.19 -0.50 17.45
N GLN A 29 -24.24 -0.57 16.52
CA GLN A 29 -24.14 -1.61 15.50
C GLN A 29 -22.80 -2.34 15.64
N VAL A 30 -22.87 -3.67 15.72
CA VAL A 30 -21.68 -4.53 15.54
C VAL A 30 -21.31 -4.52 14.07
N ILE A 31 -20.06 -4.24 13.78
CA ILE A 31 -19.51 -4.18 12.43
C ILE A 31 -19.14 -5.59 11.97
N ASP A 32 -19.45 -5.92 10.71
CA ASP A 32 -19.10 -7.18 10.09
C ASP A 32 -17.70 -7.12 9.46
N GLU A 33 -17.00 -8.25 9.43
CA GLU A 33 -15.67 -8.37 8.82
C GLU A 33 -15.64 -7.91 7.35
N GLU A 34 -16.73 -8.15 6.60
CA GLU A 34 -16.85 -7.76 5.21
C GLU A 34 -16.79 -6.24 5.02
N GLN A 35 -17.33 -5.46 5.97
CA GLN A 35 -17.32 -3.99 5.92
C GLN A 35 -15.92 -3.39 6.11
N ILE A 36 -14.96 -4.17 6.61
CA ILE A 36 -13.58 -3.76 6.89
C ILE A 36 -12.54 -4.58 6.12
N SER A 37 -12.97 -5.49 5.25
CA SER A 37 -12.06 -6.42 4.55
C SER A 37 -11.02 -5.71 3.68
N GLU A 38 -11.40 -4.61 3.03
CA GLU A 38 -10.55 -3.83 2.14
C GLU A 38 -9.83 -2.65 2.84
N LEU A 39 -10.05 -2.50 4.16
CA LEU A 39 -9.43 -1.40 4.88
C LEU A 39 -7.96 -1.64 5.15
N SER A 40 -7.17 -0.59 4.99
CA SER A 40 -5.76 -0.54 5.35
C SER A 40 -5.55 -0.47 6.86
N ILE A 41 -4.32 -0.72 7.30
CA ILE A 41 -3.91 -0.58 8.70
C ILE A 41 -4.20 0.83 9.23
N ASP A 42 -3.96 1.87 8.42
CA ASP A 42 -4.21 3.26 8.82
C ASP A 42 -5.69 3.56 8.93
N GLU A 43 -6.51 3.10 7.98
CA GLU A 43 -7.97 3.28 8.04
C GLU A 43 -8.57 2.59 9.26
N LEU A 44 -8.14 1.37 9.59
CA LEU A 44 -8.53 0.67 10.82
C LEU A 44 -8.08 1.41 12.09
N ARG A 45 -6.89 2.01 12.08
CA ARG A 45 -6.38 2.89 13.15
C ARG A 45 -7.29 4.10 13.33
N PHE A 46 -7.68 4.76 12.24
CA PHE A 46 -8.59 5.90 12.29
C PHE A 46 -10.00 5.52 12.75
N LEU A 47 -10.56 4.38 12.33
CA LEU A 47 -11.84 3.90 12.84
C LEU A 47 -11.80 3.59 14.34
N THR A 48 -10.72 2.97 14.82
CA THR A 48 -10.52 2.74 16.25
C THR A 48 -10.50 4.06 17.02
N ASN A 49 -9.76 5.05 16.51
CA ASN A 49 -9.68 6.38 17.13
C ASN A 49 -11.00 7.15 17.03
N ASP A 50 -11.79 6.96 15.98
CA ASP A 50 -13.11 7.58 15.82
C ASP A 50 -14.08 7.16 16.94
N LEU A 51 -14.07 5.89 17.32
CA LEU A 51 -14.84 5.41 18.49
C LEU A 51 -14.47 6.17 19.77
N TYR A 52 -13.18 6.31 20.05
CA TYR A 52 -12.72 7.06 21.21
C TYR A 52 -12.99 8.58 21.10
N ALA A 53 -12.84 9.15 19.89
CA ALA A 53 -13.11 10.56 19.64
C ALA A 53 -14.58 10.92 19.91
N ARG A 54 -15.53 10.05 19.53
CA ARG A 54 -16.97 10.22 19.80
C ARG A 54 -17.30 10.19 21.29
N LYS A 55 -16.44 9.61 22.11
CA LYS A 55 -16.53 9.68 23.59
C LYS A 55 -15.77 10.87 24.18
N GLY A 56 -15.16 11.70 23.34
CA GLY A 56 -14.40 12.86 23.76
C GLY A 56 -12.98 12.54 24.24
N TYR A 57 -12.39 11.42 23.82
CA TYR A 57 -11.00 11.10 24.16
C TYR A 57 -10.06 12.19 23.63
N LYS A 58 -9.21 12.76 24.48
CA LYS A 58 -8.21 13.75 24.12
C LYS A 58 -6.93 13.07 23.67
N PHE A 59 -6.64 13.14 22.37
CA PHE A 59 -5.47 12.53 21.76
C PHE A 59 -4.19 13.32 22.06
N LYS A 60 -3.08 12.61 22.30
CA LYS A 60 -1.74 13.18 22.42
C LYS A 60 -0.98 13.18 21.10
N ASP A 61 -1.29 12.22 20.22
CA ASP A 61 -0.75 12.15 18.87
C ASP A 61 -1.22 13.35 18.05
N TYR A 62 -0.27 14.05 17.41
CA TYR A 62 -0.52 15.30 16.70
C TYR A 62 -1.41 15.07 15.46
N GLU A 63 -1.13 14.05 14.69
CA GLU A 63 -1.88 13.73 13.47
C GLU A 63 -3.34 13.41 13.81
N ILE A 64 -3.54 12.51 14.75
CA ILE A 64 -4.88 12.09 15.20
C ILE A 64 -5.63 13.26 15.83
N SER A 65 -4.95 14.04 16.67
CA SER A 65 -5.55 15.22 17.31
C SER A 65 -6.01 16.24 16.29
N ASN A 66 -5.17 16.59 15.31
CA ASN A 66 -5.53 17.53 14.25
C ASN A 66 -6.71 17.05 13.43
N TYR A 67 -6.68 15.77 13.00
CA TYR A 67 -7.77 15.19 12.23
C TYR A 67 -9.12 15.31 12.94
N PHE A 68 -9.19 14.99 14.25
CA PHE A 68 -10.46 15.07 14.98
C PHE A 68 -10.84 16.49 15.37
N ASN A 69 -9.88 17.39 15.63
CA ASN A 69 -10.19 18.80 15.91
C ASN A 69 -10.91 19.50 14.76
N GLU A 70 -10.77 19.04 13.53
CA GLU A 70 -11.51 19.54 12.37
C GLU A 70 -12.97 19.04 12.31
N LYS A 71 -13.34 18.05 13.14
CA LYS A 71 -14.70 17.50 13.15
C LYS A 71 -15.61 18.32 14.06
N PRO A 72 -16.72 18.89 13.57
CA PRO A 72 -17.62 19.74 14.38
C PRO A 72 -18.21 19.04 15.60
N TRP A 73 -18.31 17.72 15.56
CA TRP A 73 -18.86 16.90 16.63
C TRP A 73 -17.85 16.51 17.71
N TYR A 74 -16.56 16.65 17.47
CA TYR A 74 -15.51 16.26 18.42
C TYR A 74 -15.39 17.28 19.55
N LYS A 75 -15.55 16.82 20.79
CA LYS A 75 -15.46 17.64 22.01
C LYS A 75 -14.63 16.90 23.04
N PRO A 76 -13.31 17.15 23.10
CA PRO A 76 -12.44 16.43 24.02
C PRO A 76 -12.77 16.76 25.47
N VAL A 77 -12.77 15.73 26.32
CA VAL A 77 -12.92 15.87 27.77
C VAL A 77 -11.59 16.29 28.41
N SER A 78 -11.65 16.86 29.61
CA SER A 78 -10.45 17.24 30.37
C SER A 78 -9.69 16.05 30.95
N ASP A 79 -10.37 14.90 31.12
CA ASP A 79 -9.83 13.72 31.78
C ASP A 79 -10.25 12.45 31.01
N ASN A 80 -9.28 11.82 30.31
CA ASN A 80 -9.49 10.62 29.52
C ASN A 80 -9.94 9.40 30.35
N SER A 81 -9.70 9.38 31.67
CA SER A 81 -10.15 8.27 32.54
C SER A 81 -11.67 8.12 32.60
N LYS A 82 -12.40 9.18 32.22
CA LYS A 82 -13.87 9.21 32.12
C LYS A 82 -14.40 8.64 30.81
N VAL A 83 -13.56 8.46 29.82
CA VAL A 83 -13.94 7.87 28.52
C VAL A 83 -14.17 6.37 28.71
N LYS A 84 -15.39 5.93 28.44
CA LYS A 84 -15.81 4.53 28.53
C LYS A 84 -16.50 4.11 27.24
N LEU A 85 -16.06 3.02 26.66
CA LEU A 85 -16.76 2.35 25.57
C LEU A 85 -17.90 1.49 26.13
N ASN A 86 -18.95 1.30 25.37
CA ASN A 86 -19.96 0.30 25.66
C ASN A 86 -19.56 -1.07 25.04
N ALA A 87 -20.32 -2.13 25.34
CA ALA A 87 -19.99 -3.47 24.90
C ALA A 87 -19.92 -3.63 23.38
N VAL A 88 -20.76 -2.90 22.61
CA VAL A 88 -20.76 -2.93 21.13
C VAL A 88 -19.50 -2.24 20.61
N GLU A 89 -19.13 -1.09 21.17
CA GLU A 89 -17.94 -0.36 20.81
C GLU A 89 -16.67 -1.15 21.13
N GLU A 90 -16.61 -1.82 22.27
CA GLU A 90 -15.49 -2.69 22.63
C GLU A 90 -15.35 -3.88 21.66
N GLN A 91 -16.47 -4.45 21.23
CA GLN A 91 -16.47 -5.53 20.23
C GLN A 91 -15.93 -5.02 18.88
N ASN A 92 -16.35 -3.85 18.43
CA ASN A 92 -15.87 -3.25 17.19
C ASN A 92 -14.37 -2.90 17.27
N VAL A 93 -13.90 -2.32 18.38
CA VAL A 93 -12.46 -2.07 18.58
C VAL A 93 -11.65 -3.37 18.49
N LYS A 94 -12.15 -4.43 19.11
CA LYS A 94 -11.49 -5.75 19.05
C LYS A 94 -11.40 -6.25 17.60
N LEU A 95 -12.49 -6.17 16.85
CA LEU A 95 -12.52 -6.55 15.43
C LEU A 95 -11.48 -5.77 14.60
N PHE A 96 -11.41 -4.43 14.77
CA PHE A 96 -10.43 -3.59 14.05
C PHE A 96 -8.99 -3.92 14.43
N GLN A 97 -8.73 -4.22 15.70
CA GLN A 97 -7.41 -4.64 16.18
C GLN A 97 -7.00 -6.02 15.64
N GLU A 98 -7.91 -6.98 15.61
CA GLU A 98 -7.69 -8.31 15.05
C GLU A 98 -7.39 -8.23 13.55
N ARG A 99 -8.17 -7.46 12.78
CA ARG A 99 -7.89 -7.23 11.36
C ARG A 99 -6.52 -6.56 11.16
N THR A 100 -6.21 -5.54 11.96
CA THR A 100 -4.89 -4.87 11.92
C THR A 100 -3.75 -5.85 12.17
N ALA A 101 -3.90 -6.75 13.14
CA ALA A 101 -2.88 -7.76 13.46
C ALA A 101 -2.66 -8.74 12.29
N ILE A 102 -3.75 -9.17 11.62
CA ILE A 102 -3.68 -10.04 10.44
C ILE A 102 -2.90 -9.34 9.31
N LEU A 103 -3.25 -8.08 8.99
CA LEU A 103 -2.59 -7.32 7.92
C LEU A 103 -1.09 -7.08 8.23
N LYS A 104 -0.76 -6.77 9.47
CA LYS A 104 0.65 -6.62 9.90
C LYS A 104 1.41 -7.93 9.78
N ALA A 105 0.84 -9.03 10.21
CA ALA A 105 1.48 -10.33 10.13
C ALA A 105 1.70 -10.78 8.67
N ASP A 106 0.77 -10.51 7.77
CA ASP A 106 0.93 -10.82 6.35
C ASP A 106 2.00 -9.95 5.70
N ARG A 107 2.03 -8.65 6.02
CA ARG A 107 3.09 -7.73 5.57
C ARG A 107 4.48 -8.20 6.01
N GLU A 108 4.64 -8.64 7.25
CA GLU A 108 5.93 -9.15 7.75
C GLU A 108 6.36 -10.43 7.02
N LYS A 109 5.43 -11.33 6.71
CA LYS A 109 5.73 -12.53 5.90
C LYS A 109 6.20 -12.16 4.49
N LEU A 110 5.56 -11.18 3.86
CA LEU A 110 5.98 -10.68 2.54
C LEU A 110 7.40 -10.10 2.59
N LEU A 111 7.70 -9.23 3.58
CA LEU A 111 9.03 -8.66 3.74
C LEU A 111 10.09 -9.74 3.98
N GLU A 112 9.79 -10.78 4.76
CA GLU A 112 10.69 -11.90 4.97
C GLU A 112 10.93 -12.71 3.69
N ALA A 113 9.88 -12.91 2.88
CA ALA A 113 10.02 -13.55 1.57
C ALA A 113 10.89 -12.72 0.61
N LEU A 114 10.76 -11.39 0.63
CA LEU A 114 11.60 -10.49 -0.16
C LEU A 114 13.06 -10.49 0.31
N ARG A 115 13.32 -10.49 1.63
CA ARG A 115 14.68 -10.66 2.19
C ARG A 115 15.30 -11.99 1.75
N SER A 116 14.52 -13.07 1.80
CA SER A 116 14.93 -14.40 1.36
C SER A 116 15.24 -14.44 -0.14
N LEU A 117 14.40 -13.85 -0.98
CA LEU A 117 14.63 -13.68 -2.41
C LEU A 117 15.96 -12.93 -2.68
N LYS A 118 16.16 -11.79 -2.01
CA LYS A 118 17.39 -11.00 -2.11
C LYS A 118 18.61 -11.84 -1.71
N ALA A 119 18.56 -12.48 -0.55
CA ALA A 119 19.67 -13.29 -0.05
C ALA A 119 20.00 -14.49 -0.98
N ALA A 120 19.01 -15.20 -1.49
CA ALA A 120 19.19 -16.29 -2.44
C ALA A 120 19.79 -15.79 -3.75
N THR A 121 19.29 -14.69 -4.29
CA THR A 121 19.78 -14.09 -5.55
C THR A 121 21.24 -13.68 -5.44
N LEU A 122 21.63 -13.02 -4.34
CA LEU A 122 23.02 -12.57 -4.12
C LEU A 122 24.00 -13.74 -3.90
N LYS A 123 23.52 -14.90 -3.51
CA LYS A 123 24.31 -16.16 -3.43
C LYS A 123 24.34 -16.95 -4.75
N GLY A 124 23.75 -16.44 -5.83
CA GLY A 124 23.67 -17.12 -7.12
C GLY A 124 22.56 -18.16 -7.23
N ASN A 125 21.67 -18.26 -6.25
CA ASN A 125 20.53 -19.18 -6.18
C ASN A 125 19.21 -18.47 -6.47
N SER A 126 19.18 -17.61 -7.50
CA SER A 126 17.98 -16.86 -7.87
C SER A 126 16.86 -17.82 -8.30
N PRO A 127 15.63 -17.68 -7.78
CA PRO A 127 14.49 -18.43 -8.26
C PRO A 127 13.97 -17.97 -9.63
N ILE A 128 14.51 -16.86 -10.15
CA ILE A 128 14.18 -16.36 -11.49
C ILE A 128 14.84 -17.27 -12.53
N PRO A 129 14.12 -17.67 -13.60
CA PRO A 129 14.67 -18.50 -14.66
C PRO A 129 15.96 -17.92 -15.26
N GLN A 130 16.92 -18.79 -15.61
CA GLN A 130 18.20 -18.37 -16.20
C GLN A 130 17.98 -17.60 -17.51
N GLY A 131 18.69 -16.47 -17.67
CA GLY A 131 18.63 -15.62 -18.85
C GLY A 131 19.42 -14.34 -18.68
N ASN A 132 19.52 -13.53 -19.73
CA ASN A 132 20.29 -12.26 -19.72
C ASN A 132 19.82 -11.26 -18.66
N TYR A 133 18.59 -11.39 -18.18
CA TYR A 133 17.98 -10.51 -17.16
C TYR A 133 18.32 -10.92 -15.71
N ASN A 134 18.94 -12.08 -15.49
CA ASN A 134 19.32 -12.53 -14.13
C ASN A 134 20.43 -11.67 -13.53
N GLU A 135 21.42 -11.29 -14.34
CA GLU A 135 22.48 -10.40 -13.90
C GLU A 135 21.92 -9.01 -13.53
N HIS A 136 21.00 -8.52 -14.35
CA HIS A 136 20.33 -7.25 -14.10
C HIS A 136 19.46 -7.30 -12.84
N PHE A 137 18.74 -8.41 -12.62
CA PHE A 137 17.96 -8.60 -11.41
C PHE A 137 18.83 -8.62 -10.16
N SER A 138 19.93 -9.35 -10.18
CA SER A 138 20.86 -9.42 -9.06
C SER A 138 21.43 -8.04 -8.70
N LYS A 139 21.80 -7.23 -9.70
CA LYS A 139 22.24 -5.84 -9.49
C LYS A 139 21.14 -4.97 -8.93
N THR A 140 19.91 -5.15 -9.37
CA THR A 140 18.74 -4.37 -8.95
C THR A 140 18.37 -4.68 -7.51
N ILE A 141 18.15 -5.95 -7.19
CA ILE A 141 17.71 -6.35 -5.85
C ILE A 141 18.77 -6.04 -4.77
N ALA A 142 20.06 -6.02 -5.16
CA ALA A 142 21.15 -5.63 -4.27
C ALA A 142 21.01 -4.18 -3.78
N LYS A 143 20.44 -3.28 -4.61
CA LYS A 143 20.26 -1.84 -4.31
C LYS A 143 19.00 -1.54 -3.51
N ILE A 144 18.01 -2.42 -3.53
CA ILE A 144 16.75 -2.23 -2.82
C ILE A 144 16.95 -2.57 -1.34
N ASP A 145 16.67 -1.62 -0.47
CA ASP A 145 16.60 -1.88 0.97
C ASP A 145 15.17 -2.34 1.33
N ILE A 146 15.05 -3.63 1.65
CA ILE A 146 13.75 -4.23 1.99
C ILE A 146 13.24 -3.73 3.34
N ASP A 147 14.15 -3.36 4.25
CA ASP A 147 13.77 -2.91 5.59
C ASP A 147 13.34 -1.43 5.59
N ASP A 148 13.68 -0.69 4.53
CA ASP A 148 13.28 0.71 4.32
C ASP A 148 12.11 0.85 3.34
N ILE A 149 11.31 -0.19 3.14
CA ILE A 149 10.08 -0.08 2.36
C ILE A 149 9.06 0.75 3.14
N HIS A 150 8.70 1.90 2.58
CA HIS A 150 7.69 2.79 3.10
C HIS A 150 6.29 2.33 2.71
N TRP A 151 5.33 2.47 3.62
CA TRP A 151 3.96 2.07 3.41
C TRP A 151 3.01 3.26 3.45
N ILE A 152 2.19 3.40 2.39
CA ILE A 152 1.06 4.34 2.35
C ILE A 152 -0.19 3.50 2.16
N LYS A 153 -1.07 3.48 3.16
CA LYS A 153 -2.20 2.55 3.22
C LYS A 153 -1.71 1.10 3.06
N ASN A 154 -2.16 0.39 2.01
CA ASN A 154 -1.73 -0.98 1.71
C ASN A 154 -0.64 -1.05 0.63
N GLN A 155 -0.15 0.09 0.14
CA GLN A 155 0.89 0.16 -0.87
C GLN A 155 2.27 0.32 -0.22
N GLY A 156 3.23 -0.50 -0.64
CA GLY A 156 4.62 -0.43 -0.21
C GLY A 156 5.51 0.05 -1.35
N TYR A 157 6.49 0.89 -1.03
CA TYR A 157 7.44 1.35 -2.02
C TYR A 157 8.82 1.66 -1.40
N TYR A 158 9.85 1.49 -2.21
CA TYR A 158 11.19 1.97 -1.95
C TYR A 158 11.84 2.38 -3.26
N SER A 159 12.61 3.45 -3.26
CA SER A 159 13.39 3.85 -4.42
C SER A 159 14.74 4.40 -4.03
N VAL A 160 15.74 4.12 -4.86
CA VAL A 160 17.07 4.73 -4.75
C VAL A 160 17.56 5.11 -6.13
N GLU A 161 18.09 6.31 -6.25
CA GLU A 161 18.72 6.83 -7.46
C GLU A 161 20.24 6.76 -7.34
N VAL A 162 20.89 6.28 -8.39
CA VAL A 162 22.35 6.24 -8.48
C VAL A 162 22.77 7.04 -9.71
N ASP A 163 23.27 8.25 -9.48
CA ASP A 163 23.80 9.14 -10.49
C ASP A 163 25.33 9.04 -10.54
N ASN A 164 25.89 8.93 -11.75
CA ASN A 164 27.32 8.92 -11.99
C ASN A 164 27.75 9.99 -13.02
N PHE A 165 27.00 11.09 -13.14
CA PHE A 165 27.19 12.23 -14.07
C PHE A 165 27.00 11.93 -15.56
N LYS A 166 26.91 10.66 -15.95
CA LYS A 166 26.72 10.25 -17.35
C LYS A 166 25.44 9.46 -17.54
N LYS A 167 25.05 8.73 -16.52
CA LYS A 167 23.87 7.85 -16.53
C LYS A 167 23.26 7.85 -15.14
N THR A 168 21.97 8.06 -15.08
CA THR A 168 21.21 7.92 -13.86
C THR A 168 20.45 6.61 -13.91
N HIS A 169 20.53 5.83 -12.85
CA HIS A 169 19.79 4.59 -12.66
C HIS A 169 18.90 4.75 -11.44
N GLN A 170 17.63 4.44 -11.60
CA GLN A 170 16.70 4.34 -10.48
C GLN A 170 16.37 2.87 -10.25
N TYR A 171 16.52 2.42 -9.02
CA TYR A 171 16.09 1.12 -8.55
C TYR A 171 14.87 1.31 -7.65
N TYR A 172 13.81 0.57 -7.95
CA TYR A 172 12.52 0.80 -7.32
C TYR A 172 11.81 -0.52 -7.07
N ILE A 173 11.06 -0.60 -5.97
CA ILE A 173 10.08 -1.65 -5.71
C ILE A 173 8.75 -1.00 -5.41
N SER A 174 7.67 -1.50 -6.01
CA SER A 174 6.29 -1.21 -5.64
C SER A 174 5.56 -2.49 -5.25
N ILE A 175 4.71 -2.35 -4.26
CA ILE A 175 3.83 -3.39 -3.75
C ILE A 175 2.42 -2.78 -3.74
N GLU A 176 1.54 -3.33 -4.58
CA GLU A 176 0.14 -2.91 -4.66
C GLU A 176 -0.73 -4.15 -4.55
N ASP A 177 -1.55 -4.21 -3.52
CA ASP A 177 -2.34 -5.39 -3.16
C ASP A 177 -1.46 -6.66 -3.05
N ASN A 178 -1.55 -7.56 -4.01
CA ASN A 178 -0.75 -8.78 -4.08
C ASN A 178 0.32 -8.75 -5.21
N GLU A 179 0.42 -7.65 -5.95
CA GLU A 179 1.43 -7.48 -7.01
C GLU A 179 2.68 -6.80 -6.46
N ILE A 180 3.83 -7.35 -6.81
CA ILE A 180 5.13 -6.80 -6.46
C ILE A 180 5.93 -6.60 -7.75
N LEU A 181 6.29 -5.36 -8.03
CA LEU A 181 7.09 -4.99 -9.18
C LEU A 181 8.45 -4.45 -8.74
N ILE A 182 9.51 -5.00 -9.31
CA ILE A 182 10.88 -4.57 -9.07
C ILE A 182 11.43 -3.99 -10.36
N TYR A 183 11.93 -2.75 -10.30
CA TYR A 183 12.34 -1.98 -11.47
C TYR A 183 13.82 -1.62 -11.42
N TRP A 184 14.45 -1.66 -12.58
CA TRP A 184 15.65 -0.93 -12.88
C TRP A 184 15.38 0.01 -14.06
N ILE A 185 15.35 1.30 -13.81
CA ILE A 185 15.03 2.34 -14.76
C ILE A 185 16.33 3.03 -15.20
N PHE A 186 16.48 3.26 -16.51
CA PHE A 186 17.60 3.99 -17.07
C PHE A 186 17.13 5.37 -17.54
N LEU A 187 17.80 6.39 -17.02
CA LEU A 187 17.64 7.77 -17.45
C LEU A 187 18.93 8.17 -18.14
N GLU A 188 18.89 8.58 -19.39
CA GLU A 188 20.05 9.12 -20.07
C GLU A 188 19.85 10.62 -20.24
N TYR A 189 20.75 11.41 -19.64
CA TYR A 189 20.79 12.83 -19.89
C TYR A 189 21.19 13.05 -21.36
N SER A 190 20.30 13.64 -22.16
CA SER A 190 20.68 14.10 -23.49
C SER A 190 21.63 15.29 -23.34
N LYS A 191 22.69 15.34 -24.13
CA LYS A 191 23.60 16.52 -24.19
C LYS A 191 22.84 17.82 -24.47
N LYS A 192 21.64 17.77 -25.00
CA LYS A 192 20.74 18.88 -25.24
C LYS A 192 20.19 19.54 -23.96
N ALA A 193 20.08 18.79 -22.87
CA ALA A 193 19.64 19.34 -21.59
C ALA A 193 20.74 20.09 -20.84
N GLU A 194 22.02 19.87 -21.16
CA GLU A 194 23.13 20.66 -20.62
C GLU A 194 23.23 22.08 -21.23
N GLU A 195 22.69 22.29 -22.43
CA GLU A 195 22.68 23.60 -23.10
C GLU A 195 21.49 24.48 -22.74
N GLU A 196 20.36 23.88 -22.31
CA GLU A 196 19.20 24.57 -21.77
C GLU A 196 19.38 24.72 -20.26
N LYS A 197 19.68 25.94 -19.80
CA LYS A 197 19.79 26.27 -18.38
C LYS A 197 18.50 25.82 -17.64
N LEU A 198 18.57 24.68 -16.96
CA LEU A 198 17.48 24.19 -16.13
C LEU A 198 17.11 25.26 -15.08
N PRO A 199 15.82 25.57 -14.90
CA PRO A 199 15.37 26.46 -13.83
C PRO A 199 15.74 25.87 -12.46
N LYS A 200 16.17 26.73 -11.56
CA LYS A 200 16.72 26.39 -10.23
C LYS A 200 15.68 25.89 -9.20
N THR A 201 14.52 25.45 -9.60
CA THR A 201 13.47 25.00 -8.67
C THR A 201 13.07 23.55 -8.97
N PHE A 202 13.65 22.65 -8.18
CA PHE A 202 13.44 21.20 -8.23
C PHE A 202 12.17 20.73 -7.51
N TYR A 203 11.15 21.58 -7.33
CA TYR A 203 9.96 21.29 -6.51
C TYR A 203 8.63 21.50 -7.23
N GLU A 204 8.58 21.42 -8.53
CA GLU A 204 7.29 21.41 -9.22
C GLU A 204 7.06 20.04 -9.87
N ASN A 205 5.97 19.41 -9.44
CA ASN A 205 5.44 18.11 -9.85
C ASN A 205 5.00 18.11 -11.32
N GLU A 206 5.92 18.32 -12.23
CA GLU A 206 5.76 17.95 -13.61
C GLU A 206 6.91 17.00 -13.92
N ILE A 207 6.57 15.72 -14.13
CA ILE A 207 7.42 14.83 -14.93
C ILE A 207 7.46 15.50 -16.30
N ASP A 208 8.37 16.44 -16.42
CA ASP A 208 8.60 17.11 -17.68
C ASP A 208 9.09 16.05 -18.67
N SER A 209 8.41 15.99 -19.82
CA SER A 209 8.63 15.10 -20.93
C SER A 209 10.03 15.20 -21.58
N ALA A 210 10.99 15.83 -20.90
CA ALA A 210 12.34 16.11 -21.38
C ALA A 210 13.42 15.12 -20.92
N SER A 211 13.12 14.18 -20.01
CA SER A 211 14.03 13.07 -19.71
C SER A 211 13.55 11.82 -20.45
N PRO A 212 14.10 11.49 -21.61
CA PRO A 212 13.67 10.28 -22.32
C PRO A 212 14.00 9.07 -21.45
N LEU A 213 12.95 8.44 -20.95
CA LEU A 213 13.02 7.09 -20.38
C LEU A 213 13.62 6.21 -21.48
N LYS A 214 14.89 5.81 -21.36
CA LYS A 214 15.52 4.97 -22.39
C LYS A 214 15.14 3.52 -22.29
N GLY A 215 14.63 3.11 -21.15
CA GLY A 215 14.18 1.74 -20.92
C GLY A 215 14.11 1.39 -19.45
N ALA A 216 13.40 0.34 -19.16
CA ALA A 216 13.35 -0.25 -17.83
C ALA A 216 13.37 -1.77 -17.93
N TYR A 217 13.93 -2.40 -16.91
CA TYR A 217 13.71 -3.81 -16.63
C TYR A 217 12.71 -3.92 -15.50
N ILE A 218 11.67 -4.72 -15.68
CA ILE A 218 10.62 -4.90 -14.68
C ILE A 218 10.47 -6.40 -14.41
N TRP A 219 10.62 -6.79 -13.15
CA TRP A 219 10.35 -8.15 -12.69
C TRP A 219 9.06 -8.12 -11.87
N SER A 220 8.09 -8.94 -12.30
CA SER A 220 6.78 -9.05 -11.67
C SER A 220 6.69 -10.31 -10.82
N PHE A 221 6.18 -10.14 -9.61
CA PHE A 221 5.86 -11.21 -8.66
C PHE A 221 4.45 -11.00 -8.13
N THR A 222 3.85 -12.07 -7.61
CA THR A 222 2.63 -11.99 -6.82
C THR A 222 2.83 -12.61 -5.45
N TRP A 223 2.12 -12.05 -4.47
CA TRP A 223 2.04 -12.59 -3.12
C TRP A 223 0.78 -13.44 -3.01
N GLU A 224 0.92 -14.76 -3.01
CA GLU A 224 -0.18 -15.71 -3.04
C GLU A 224 0.05 -16.81 -2.00
N ASN A 225 -0.94 -17.05 -1.11
CA ASN A 225 -0.85 -18.09 -0.08
C ASN A 225 0.42 -18.02 0.78
N SER A 226 0.84 -16.82 1.16
CA SER A 226 2.08 -16.55 1.88
C SER A 226 3.34 -17.01 1.13
N GLN A 227 3.31 -16.94 -0.21
CA GLN A 227 4.45 -17.25 -1.09
C GLN A 227 4.64 -16.14 -2.13
N LEU A 228 5.90 -15.83 -2.39
CA LEU A 228 6.30 -14.93 -3.46
C LEU A 228 6.49 -15.72 -4.76
N VAL A 229 5.63 -15.50 -5.74
CA VAL A 229 5.60 -16.22 -7.01
C VAL A 229 6.08 -15.32 -8.14
N PHE A 230 7.16 -15.69 -8.82
CA PHE A 230 7.61 -14.97 -10.02
C PHE A 230 6.64 -15.16 -11.18
N LYS A 231 6.17 -14.07 -11.77
CA LYS A 231 5.20 -14.06 -12.88
C LYS A 231 5.85 -13.78 -14.23
N GLY A 232 6.90 -13.00 -14.25
CA GLY A 232 7.56 -12.70 -15.51
C GLY A 232 8.50 -11.52 -15.46
N TYR A 233 9.07 -11.26 -16.62
CA TYR A 233 9.94 -10.14 -16.91
C TYR A 233 9.36 -9.33 -18.06
N ILE A 234 9.28 -8.02 -17.91
CA ILE A 234 8.72 -7.09 -18.88
C ILE A 234 9.83 -6.13 -19.32
N PRO A 235 10.46 -6.34 -20.49
CA PRO A 235 11.37 -5.36 -21.05
C PRO A 235 10.56 -4.18 -21.59
N THR A 236 10.99 -2.96 -21.24
CA THR A 236 10.45 -1.72 -21.82
C THR A 236 11.60 -0.94 -22.42
N GLY A 237 11.55 -0.67 -23.71
CA GLY A 237 12.58 0.10 -24.42
C GLY A 237 12.49 -0.10 -25.91
#